data_58201bc114488021533874915b4b8aa9
#
_entry.id   58201bc114488021533874915b4b8aa9
#
_cell.length_a   1.000
_cell.length_b   1.000
_cell.length_c   1.000
_cell.angle_alpha   90.00
_cell.angle_beta   90.00
_cell.angle_gamma   90.00
#
_symmetry.space_group_name_H-M   'P 1'
#
loop_
_entity.id
_entity.type
_entity.pdbx_description
1 polymer ?
#
loop_
_entity_poly.entity_id
_entity_poly.type
_entity_poly.pdbx_seq_one_letter_code
_entity_poly.pdbx_strand_id
1 'polypeptide(L)'
;MKGIILAGGSGTRLYPVTKAISKQMVPIYDKPMIYYPMSVLMLAGIRDILIISTPRDIVNFKELFKDGSEFGLNIEYAIQEQPNGLAEAFIIGEKFIGDDNVAMILGDNIFYGHNFSSHLKEAAELKKGAMVFGYYVQDPRAFGVVGFDKNGKVTSLEEKPEKPKSRYAVPGLYFYDNSVVEKAKALKPSPRGELEITDLNKAYMDEGTLKVDLLGRGMAWLDTGTHVSMLKASNFVEAVQTTQGTFIACLEEIAYRQGWISKEKVRELAQPLMKTEYGKYLIDIIEE
;
A
#
# COMPACT_ATOMS: atom_id res chain seq x y z
N MET A 1 -2.02 14.33 -6.85
CA MET A 1 -2.29 13.42 -5.71
C MET A 1 -0.96 12.98 -5.12
N LYS A 2 -0.86 12.91 -3.80
CA LYS A 2 0.32 12.44 -3.06
C LYS A 2 0.07 11.05 -2.49
N GLY A 3 1.13 10.35 -2.10
CA GLY A 3 1.05 8.99 -1.55
C GLY A 3 1.58 8.91 -0.12
N ILE A 4 0.96 8.08 0.71
CA ILE A 4 1.48 7.73 2.03
C ILE A 4 1.67 6.21 2.09
N ILE A 5 2.84 5.76 2.50
CA ILE A 5 3.07 4.37 2.90
C ILE A 5 3.15 4.34 4.42
N LEU A 6 2.18 3.70 5.06
CA LEU A 6 2.21 3.52 6.51
C LEU A 6 2.95 2.22 6.84
N ALA A 7 4.20 2.36 7.24
CA ALA A 7 5.14 1.28 7.55
C ALA A 7 5.48 1.25 9.06
N GLY A 8 4.49 1.52 9.89
CA GLY A 8 4.60 1.48 11.35
C GLY A 8 4.23 0.12 11.95
N GLY A 9 4.14 0.11 13.28
CA GLY A 9 3.72 -1.04 14.07
C GLY A 9 4.88 -1.88 14.61
N SER A 10 4.62 -2.55 15.73
CA SER A 10 5.65 -3.32 16.48
C SER A 10 5.99 -4.68 15.85
N GLY A 11 5.17 -5.18 14.93
CA GLY A 11 5.38 -6.48 14.28
C GLY A 11 5.41 -7.69 15.23
N THR A 12 4.88 -7.58 16.46
CA THR A 12 5.02 -8.60 17.51
C THR A 12 4.49 -9.98 17.13
N ARG A 13 3.48 -10.05 16.26
CA ARG A 13 2.96 -11.33 15.74
C ARG A 13 3.97 -12.14 14.91
N LEU A 14 5.05 -11.49 14.48
CA LEU A 14 6.13 -12.09 13.69
C LEU A 14 7.43 -12.29 14.47
N TYR A 15 7.39 -12.15 15.80
CA TYR A 15 8.57 -12.47 16.60
C TYR A 15 8.98 -13.95 16.45
N PRO A 16 10.31 -14.25 16.43
CA PRO A 16 11.43 -13.33 16.67
C PRO A 16 11.92 -12.54 15.43
N VAL A 17 11.40 -12.78 14.22
CA VAL A 17 11.88 -12.19 12.95
C VAL A 17 11.93 -10.65 13.03
N THR A 18 10.91 -10.03 13.59
CA THR A 18 10.75 -8.57 13.66
C THR A 18 11.30 -7.94 14.94
N LYS A 19 12.09 -8.68 15.75
CA LYS A 19 12.72 -8.09 16.94
C LYS A 19 13.72 -6.99 16.62
N ALA A 20 14.48 -7.14 15.54
CA ALA A 20 15.56 -6.24 15.16
C ALA A 20 15.27 -5.40 13.92
N ILE A 21 14.25 -5.77 13.14
CA ILE A 21 13.91 -5.10 11.88
C ILE A 21 12.40 -4.84 11.78
N SER A 22 12.03 -3.80 11.03
CA SER A 22 10.65 -3.58 10.65
C SER A 22 10.09 -4.76 9.87
N LYS A 23 8.81 -5.09 10.07
CA LYS A 23 8.09 -6.07 9.26
C LYS A 23 8.24 -5.80 7.76
N GLN A 24 8.15 -4.55 7.36
CA GLN A 24 8.19 -4.11 5.97
C GLN A 24 9.58 -4.22 5.32
N MET A 25 10.62 -4.47 6.13
CA MET A 25 11.98 -4.76 5.66
C MET A 25 12.24 -6.27 5.52
N VAL A 26 11.35 -7.12 6.03
CA VAL A 26 11.46 -8.57 5.83
C VAL A 26 11.27 -8.89 4.35
N PRO A 27 12.13 -9.75 3.74
CA PRO A 27 11.99 -10.08 2.33
C PRO A 27 10.71 -10.89 2.06
N ILE A 28 10.06 -10.56 0.97
CA ILE A 28 9.04 -11.39 0.32
C ILE A 28 9.63 -11.86 -0.99
N TYR A 29 10.08 -13.11 -1.02
CA TYR A 29 10.85 -13.75 -2.06
C TYR A 29 12.21 -13.04 -2.28
N ASP A 30 12.31 -12.13 -3.23
CA ASP A 30 13.55 -11.54 -3.76
C ASP A 30 13.83 -10.09 -3.34
N LYS A 31 12.88 -9.44 -2.65
CA LYS A 31 13.02 -8.02 -2.27
C LYS A 31 12.30 -7.68 -0.96
N PRO A 32 12.65 -6.56 -0.28
CA PRO A 32 11.95 -6.11 0.91
C PRO A 32 10.45 -5.91 0.66
N MET A 33 9.62 -6.27 1.64
CA MET A 33 8.16 -6.18 1.56
C MET A 33 7.66 -4.80 1.11
N ILE A 34 8.31 -3.71 1.53
CA ILE A 34 7.90 -2.34 1.21
C ILE A 34 7.96 -2.01 -0.29
N TYR A 35 8.70 -2.77 -1.09
CA TYR A 35 8.71 -2.60 -2.56
C TYR A 35 7.33 -2.80 -3.17
N TYR A 36 6.53 -3.72 -2.62
CA TYR A 36 5.19 -4.01 -3.14
C TYR A 36 4.23 -2.84 -2.96
N PRO A 37 3.99 -2.27 -1.77
CA PRO A 37 3.17 -1.07 -1.64
C PRO A 37 3.76 0.15 -2.36
N MET A 38 5.09 0.31 -2.41
CA MET A 38 5.73 1.35 -3.21
C MET A 38 5.34 1.23 -4.68
N SER A 39 5.42 0.04 -5.25
CA SER A 39 5.06 -0.23 -6.65
C SER A 39 3.60 0.11 -6.95
N VAL A 40 2.68 -0.12 -6.00
CA VAL A 40 1.26 0.23 -6.15
C VAL A 40 1.07 1.73 -6.33
N LEU A 41 1.70 2.55 -5.50
CA LEU A 41 1.64 4.01 -5.64
C LEU A 41 2.27 4.48 -6.95
N MET A 42 3.40 3.88 -7.36
CA MET A 42 4.04 4.19 -8.64
C MET A 42 3.14 3.82 -9.83
N LEU A 43 2.48 2.67 -9.80
CA LEU A 43 1.52 2.24 -10.85
C LEU A 43 0.30 3.16 -10.91
N ALA A 44 -0.10 3.76 -9.78
CA ALA A 44 -1.12 4.82 -9.74
C ALA A 44 -0.64 6.17 -10.33
N GLY A 45 0.64 6.29 -10.70
CA GLY A 45 1.25 7.52 -11.22
C GLY A 45 1.65 8.51 -10.13
N ILE A 46 1.74 8.08 -8.88
CA ILE A 46 2.07 8.92 -7.72
C ILE A 46 3.58 8.95 -7.53
N ARG A 47 4.18 10.15 -7.49
CA ARG A 47 5.62 10.36 -7.37
C ARG A 47 6.05 10.99 -6.04
N ASP A 48 5.19 11.81 -5.43
CA ASP A 48 5.45 12.41 -4.12
C ASP A 48 4.93 11.45 -3.05
N ILE A 49 5.82 10.85 -2.27
CA ILE A 49 5.51 9.76 -1.33
C ILE A 49 6.06 10.07 0.05
N LEU A 50 5.22 9.97 1.07
CA LEU A 50 5.61 10.02 2.47
C LEU A 50 5.64 8.62 3.06
N ILE A 51 6.78 8.20 3.58
CA ILE A 51 6.92 6.97 4.36
C ILE A 51 6.80 7.32 5.84
N ILE A 52 5.75 6.81 6.49
CA ILE A 52 5.54 6.97 7.93
C ILE A 52 5.94 5.68 8.64
N SER A 53 6.86 5.76 9.59
CA SER A 53 7.33 4.59 10.34
C SER A 53 7.64 4.93 11.79
N THR A 54 8.08 3.92 12.56
CA THR A 54 8.49 4.09 13.95
C THR A 54 9.84 4.82 14.05
N PRO A 55 10.15 5.45 15.19
CA PRO A 55 11.48 6.07 15.41
C PRO A 55 12.64 5.09 15.20
N ARG A 56 12.44 3.82 15.56
CA ARG A 56 13.46 2.76 15.43
C ARG A 56 13.73 2.42 13.95
N ASP A 57 12.67 2.31 13.15
CA ASP A 57 12.77 1.67 11.83
C ASP A 57 12.93 2.66 10.68
N ILE A 58 12.61 3.94 10.90
CA ILE A 58 12.63 4.98 9.84
C ILE A 58 14.00 5.12 9.16
N VAL A 59 15.08 4.87 9.90
CA VAL A 59 16.45 4.96 9.37
C VAL A 59 16.72 3.95 8.27
N ASN A 60 16.15 2.75 8.37
CA ASN A 60 16.31 1.68 7.37
C ASN A 60 15.61 2.05 6.06
N PHE A 61 14.44 2.68 6.13
CA PHE A 61 13.74 3.15 4.93
C PHE A 61 14.47 4.31 4.25
N LYS A 62 15.07 5.22 5.05
CA LYS A 62 15.93 6.30 4.52
C LYS A 62 17.16 5.77 3.82
N GLU A 63 17.79 4.71 4.36
CA GLU A 63 18.92 4.06 3.72
C GLU A 63 18.53 3.36 2.43
N LEU A 64 17.35 2.68 2.42
CA LEU A 64 16.88 1.91 1.27
C LEU A 64 16.48 2.79 0.08
N PHE A 65 15.77 3.90 0.31
CA PHE A 65 15.17 4.69 -0.76
C PHE A 65 15.75 6.09 -0.89
N LYS A 66 16.57 6.55 0.07
CA LYS A 66 17.13 7.91 0.11
C LYS A 66 16.03 8.96 -0.08
N ASP A 67 16.17 9.84 -1.05
CA ASP A 67 15.17 10.83 -1.46
C ASP A 67 14.24 10.37 -2.58
N GLY A 68 14.40 9.14 -3.08
CA GLY A 68 13.62 8.55 -4.16
C GLY A 68 14.06 8.93 -5.57
N SER A 69 15.03 9.82 -5.72
CA SER A 69 15.47 10.34 -7.02
C SER A 69 15.99 9.25 -7.96
N GLU A 70 16.51 8.16 -7.43
CA GLU A 70 16.95 6.98 -8.21
C GLU A 70 15.80 6.36 -9.03
N PHE A 71 14.57 6.47 -8.55
CA PHE A 71 13.35 5.99 -9.21
C PHE A 71 12.51 7.12 -9.83
N GLY A 72 13.02 8.35 -9.86
CA GLY A 72 12.25 9.52 -10.29
C GLY A 72 11.11 9.89 -9.35
N LEU A 73 11.21 9.52 -8.07
CA LEU A 73 10.28 9.83 -6.99
C LEU A 73 10.81 10.97 -6.13
N ASN A 74 9.93 11.57 -5.32
CA ASN A 74 10.27 12.46 -4.21
C ASN A 74 9.78 11.79 -2.93
N ILE A 75 10.69 11.31 -2.09
CA ILE A 75 10.33 10.58 -0.87
C ILE A 75 10.65 11.43 0.35
N GLU A 76 9.63 11.68 1.15
CA GLU A 76 9.73 12.26 2.49
C GLU A 76 9.48 11.20 3.57
N TYR A 77 9.87 11.51 4.80
CA TYR A 77 9.82 10.59 5.92
C TYR A 77 9.25 11.27 7.15
N ALA A 78 8.32 10.59 7.82
CA ALA A 78 7.75 11.04 9.09
C ALA A 78 7.72 9.90 10.12
N ILE A 79 7.61 10.27 11.38
CA ILE A 79 7.61 9.35 12.51
C ILE A 79 6.20 9.26 13.09
N GLN A 80 5.72 8.05 13.28
CA GLN A 80 4.59 7.74 14.14
C GLN A 80 5.15 7.21 15.48
N GLU A 81 5.08 8.01 16.52
CA GLU A 81 5.68 7.68 17.84
C GLU A 81 4.97 6.50 18.52
N GLN A 82 3.65 6.43 18.41
CA GLN A 82 2.81 5.41 19.01
C GLN A 82 1.83 4.87 17.97
N PRO A 83 1.38 3.61 18.08
CA PRO A 83 0.43 3.00 17.15
C PRO A 83 -1.02 3.47 17.42
N ASN A 84 -1.28 4.77 17.29
CA ASN A 84 -2.57 5.41 17.58
C ASN A 84 -3.65 5.16 16.51
N GLY A 85 -3.40 4.29 15.56
CA GLY A 85 -4.33 3.92 14.50
C GLY A 85 -3.89 4.39 13.10
N LEU A 86 -4.56 3.84 12.08
CA LEU A 86 -4.19 4.09 10.69
C LEU A 86 -4.54 5.53 10.24
N ALA A 87 -5.65 6.09 10.74
CA ALA A 87 -6.08 7.42 10.34
C ALA A 87 -5.17 8.53 10.88
N GLU A 88 -4.34 8.28 11.91
CA GLU A 88 -3.34 9.23 12.38
C GLU A 88 -2.32 9.60 11.29
N ALA A 89 -2.11 8.72 10.31
CA ALA A 89 -1.20 8.97 9.19
C ALA A 89 -1.53 10.27 8.44
N PHE A 90 -2.80 10.65 8.33
CA PHE A 90 -3.21 11.89 7.66
C PHE A 90 -2.93 13.13 8.51
N ILE A 91 -2.97 13.01 9.85
CA ILE A 91 -2.61 14.08 10.78
C ILE A 91 -1.10 14.29 10.75
N ILE A 92 -0.32 13.22 10.82
CA ILE A 92 1.15 13.27 10.72
C ILE A 92 1.58 13.83 9.36
N GLY A 93 0.89 13.40 8.30
CA GLY A 93 1.18 13.79 6.92
C GLY A 93 0.59 15.13 6.49
N GLU A 94 -0.13 15.87 7.35
CA GLU A 94 -0.86 17.10 6.98
C GLU A 94 -0.01 18.09 6.18
N LYS A 95 1.18 18.41 6.66
CA LYS A 95 2.09 19.34 5.99
C LYS A 95 2.54 18.83 4.62
N PHE A 96 2.81 17.52 4.51
CA PHE A 96 3.17 16.88 3.26
C PHE A 96 1.98 16.87 2.28
N ILE A 97 0.80 16.53 2.74
CA ILE A 97 -0.42 16.49 1.92
C ILE A 97 -0.72 17.88 1.35
N GLY A 98 -0.66 18.94 2.18
CA GLY A 98 -1.00 20.29 1.79
C GLY A 98 -2.42 20.36 1.22
N ASP A 99 -2.58 20.92 0.03
CA ASP A 99 -3.87 21.06 -0.65
C ASP A 99 -4.20 19.89 -1.60
N ASP A 100 -3.35 18.88 -1.65
CA ASP A 100 -3.51 17.74 -2.56
C ASP A 100 -4.47 16.68 -2.02
N ASN A 101 -5.06 15.90 -2.94
CA ASN A 101 -5.66 14.62 -2.61
C ASN A 101 -4.55 13.61 -2.28
N VAL A 102 -4.89 12.55 -1.53
CA VAL A 102 -3.90 11.60 -1.03
C VAL A 102 -4.37 10.16 -1.16
N ALA A 103 -3.46 9.30 -1.60
CA ALA A 103 -3.57 7.85 -1.48
C ALA A 103 -2.78 7.36 -0.27
N MET A 104 -3.31 6.40 0.48
CA MET A 104 -2.58 5.71 1.54
C MET A 104 -2.60 4.21 1.29
N ILE A 105 -1.42 3.60 1.44
CA ILE A 105 -1.27 2.15 1.41
C ILE A 105 -0.56 1.65 2.66
N LEU A 106 -1.01 0.51 3.18
CA LEU A 106 -0.33 -0.15 4.29
C LEU A 106 0.91 -0.87 3.78
N GLY A 107 2.02 -0.68 4.48
CA GLY A 107 3.36 -1.17 4.09
C GLY A 107 3.52 -2.69 4.05
N ASP A 108 2.48 -3.44 4.46
CA ASP A 108 2.46 -4.90 4.51
C ASP A 108 1.42 -5.53 3.57
N ASN A 109 0.81 -4.73 2.69
CA ASN A 109 -0.16 -5.21 1.72
C ASN A 109 0.47 -5.41 0.35
N ILE A 110 0.27 -6.58 -0.22
CA ILE A 110 0.77 -6.97 -1.55
C ILE A 110 -0.44 -7.14 -2.47
N PHE A 111 -0.39 -6.46 -3.61
CA PHE A 111 -1.40 -6.57 -4.65
C PHE A 111 -0.74 -7.03 -5.96
N TYR A 112 -1.42 -7.93 -6.67
CA TYR A 112 -1.02 -8.34 -8.00
C TYR A 112 -2.25 -8.80 -8.80
N GLY A 113 -2.32 -8.43 -10.05
CA GLY A 113 -3.36 -8.93 -10.94
C GLY A 113 -3.49 -8.14 -12.24
N HIS A 114 -4.18 -8.77 -13.18
CA HIS A 114 -4.44 -8.17 -14.49
C HIS A 114 -5.29 -6.89 -14.35
N ASN A 115 -4.96 -5.87 -15.11
CA ASN A 115 -5.63 -4.55 -15.12
C ASN A 115 -5.60 -3.77 -13.80
N PHE A 116 -4.84 -4.19 -12.79
CA PHE A 116 -4.79 -3.46 -11.52
C PHE A 116 -4.33 -2.00 -11.69
N SER A 117 -3.39 -1.75 -12.58
CA SER A 117 -2.94 -0.39 -12.90
C SER A 117 -4.06 0.52 -13.42
N SER A 118 -5.07 -0.03 -14.10
CA SER A 118 -6.23 0.75 -14.56
C SER A 118 -7.12 1.18 -13.40
N HIS A 119 -7.43 0.26 -12.47
CA HIS A 119 -8.15 0.57 -11.22
C HIS A 119 -7.41 1.64 -10.40
N LEU A 120 -6.08 1.54 -10.31
CA LEU A 120 -5.26 2.51 -9.58
C LEU A 120 -5.29 3.90 -10.22
N LYS A 121 -5.19 3.99 -11.54
CA LYS A 121 -5.26 5.27 -12.27
C LYS A 121 -6.62 5.93 -12.13
N GLU A 122 -7.70 5.15 -12.24
CA GLU A 122 -9.06 5.66 -12.00
C GLU A 122 -9.22 6.19 -10.57
N ALA A 123 -8.72 5.45 -9.58
CA ALA A 123 -8.73 5.89 -8.18
C ALA A 123 -7.90 7.16 -7.97
N ALA A 124 -6.76 7.30 -8.65
CA ALA A 124 -5.90 8.48 -8.57
C ALA A 124 -6.52 9.74 -9.22
N GLU A 125 -7.50 9.58 -10.11
CA GLU A 125 -8.28 10.68 -10.71
C GLU A 125 -9.38 11.22 -9.80
N LEU A 126 -9.56 10.64 -8.60
CA LEU A 126 -10.55 11.10 -7.61
C LEU A 126 -10.44 12.60 -7.38
N LYS A 127 -11.57 13.33 -7.56
CA LYS A 127 -11.64 14.78 -7.32
C LYS A 127 -12.26 15.11 -5.97
N LYS A 128 -13.25 14.31 -5.52
CA LYS A 128 -14.00 14.52 -4.28
C LYS A 128 -14.42 13.19 -3.68
N GLY A 129 -14.43 13.13 -2.35
CA GLY A 129 -14.85 11.96 -1.59
C GLY A 129 -13.72 10.99 -1.32
N ALA A 130 -14.07 9.72 -1.20
CA ALA A 130 -13.13 8.62 -0.97
C ALA A 130 -13.39 7.45 -1.93
N MET A 131 -12.32 6.73 -2.26
CA MET A 131 -12.39 5.44 -2.95
C MET A 131 -11.60 4.41 -2.17
N VAL A 132 -12.24 3.28 -1.86
CA VAL A 132 -11.64 2.11 -1.25
C VAL A 132 -11.92 0.89 -2.12
N PHE A 133 -11.21 -0.21 -1.84
CA PHE A 133 -11.40 -1.44 -2.59
C PHE A 133 -12.16 -2.47 -1.75
N GLY A 134 -12.91 -3.33 -2.41
CA GLY A 134 -13.54 -4.50 -1.82
C GLY A 134 -12.96 -5.78 -2.40
N TYR A 135 -12.43 -6.64 -1.54
CA TYR A 135 -11.85 -7.93 -1.95
C TYR A 135 -12.59 -9.09 -1.30
N TYR A 136 -13.06 -10.04 -2.12
CA TYR A 136 -13.79 -11.19 -1.62
C TYR A 136 -12.87 -12.17 -0.90
N VAL A 137 -13.17 -12.47 0.38
CA VAL A 137 -12.41 -13.42 1.21
C VAL A 137 -13.31 -14.48 1.80
N GLN A 138 -12.75 -15.62 2.14
CA GLN A 138 -13.52 -16.69 2.77
C GLN A 138 -13.95 -16.33 4.19
N ASP A 139 -13.07 -15.71 4.96
CA ASP A 139 -13.33 -15.24 6.33
C ASP A 139 -12.89 -13.78 6.48
N PRO A 140 -13.83 -12.81 6.53
CA PRO A 140 -13.50 -11.38 6.60
C PRO A 140 -13.32 -10.85 8.02
N ARG A 141 -13.48 -11.67 9.08
CA ARG A 141 -13.51 -11.22 10.49
C ARG A 141 -12.25 -10.53 10.98
N ALA A 142 -11.13 -10.69 10.29
CA ALA A 142 -9.86 -10.04 10.63
C ALA A 142 -9.71 -8.62 10.05
N PHE A 143 -10.64 -8.17 9.21
CA PHE A 143 -10.54 -6.97 8.37
C PHE A 143 -11.70 -6.01 8.59
N GLY A 144 -11.58 -4.80 8.07
CA GLY A 144 -12.73 -3.96 7.79
C GLY A 144 -13.63 -4.64 6.73
N VAL A 145 -14.94 -4.63 6.93
CA VAL A 145 -15.90 -5.30 6.05
C VAL A 145 -16.87 -4.29 5.47
N VAL A 146 -17.04 -4.30 4.16
CA VAL A 146 -18.02 -3.47 3.45
C VAL A 146 -19.24 -4.30 3.06
N GLY A 147 -20.43 -3.79 3.37
CA GLY A 147 -21.70 -4.39 2.99
C GLY A 147 -22.43 -3.59 1.92
N PHE A 148 -23.21 -4.29 1.09
CA PHE A 148 -23.93 -3.70 -0.05
C PHE A 148 -25.41 -4.06 -0.01
N ASP A 149 -26.24 -3.21 -0.61
CA ASP A 149 -27.62 -3.52 -0.94
C ASP A 149 -27.72 -4.30 -2.27
N LYS A 150 -28.95 -4.63 -2.67
CA LYS A 150 -29.23 -5.37 -3.92
C LYS A 150 -28.81 -4.62 -5.20
N ASN A 151 -28.59 -3.31 -5.09
CA ASN A 151 -28.20 -2.45 -6.20
C ASN A 151 -26.68 -2.17 -6.21
N GLY A 152 -25.92 -2.79 -5.29
CA GLY A 152 -24.48 -2.58 -5.16
C GLY A 152 -24.09 -1.29 -4.40
N LYS A 153 -25.06 -0.59 -3.79
CA LYS A 153 -24.76 0.58 -2.97
C LYS A 153 -24.21 0.14 -1.60
N VAL A 154 -23.16 0.80 -1.16
CA VAL A 154 -22.58 0.57 0.18
C VAL A 154 -23.60 0.91 1.26
N THR A 155 -23.82 -0.01 2.19
CA THR A 155 -24.79 0.15 3.28
C THR A 155 -24.18 0.01 4.67
N SER A 156 -22.98 -0.57 4.76
CA SER A 156 -22.29 -0.70 6.03
C SER A 156 -20.78 -0.84 5.86
N LEU A 157 -20.07 -0.33 6.85
CA LEU A 157 -18.64 -0.56 7.08
C LEU A 157 -18.44 -0.96 8.53
N GLU A 158 -17.80 -2.08 8.78
CA GLU A 158 -17.62 -2.62 10.13
C GLU A 158 -16.17 -3.05 10.34
N GLU A 159 -15.52 -2.59 11.40
CA GLU A 159 -14.16 -3.00 11.74
C GLU A 159 -14.20 -4.35 12.46
N LYS A 160 -13.56 -5.36 11.90
CA LYS A 160 -13.40 -6.70 12.47
C LYS A 160 -14.68 -7.26 13.11
N PRO A 161 -15.80 -7.32 12.38
CA PRO A 161 -17.09 -7.74 12.94
C PRO A 161 -17.06 -9.23 13.31
N GLU A 162 -17.64 -9.59 14.46
CA GLU A 162 -17.85 -10.99 14.83
C GLU A 162 -18.82 -11.71 13.87
N LYS A 163 -19.84 -10.97 13.39
CA LYS A 163 -20.86 -11.44 12.44
C LYS A 163 -20.87 -10.53 11.21
N PRO A 164 -19.98 -10.78 10.24
CA PRO A 164 -19.85 -9.91 9.06
C PRO A 164 -21.10 -9.99 8.18
N LYS A 165 -21.55 -8.83 7.66
CA LYS A 165 -22.71 -8.70 6.76
C LYS A 165 -22.38 -9.08 5.32
N SER A 166 -21.11 -9.15 4.97
CA SER A 166 -20.63 -9.56 3.65
C SER A 166 -19.31 -10.31 3.76
N ARG A 167 -18.81 -10.81 2.63
CA ARG A 167 -17.46 -11.40 2.52
C ARG A 167 -16.46 -10.45 1.84
N TYR A 168 -16.81 -9.20 1.66
CA TYR A 168 -15.91 -8.21 1.07
C TYR A 168 -15.11 -7.49 2.16
N ALA A 169 -13.84 -7.87 2.28
CA ALA A 169 -12.86 -7.17 3.10
C ALA A 169 -12.40 -5.89 2.39
N VAL A 170 -12.06 -4.87 3.17
CA VAL A 170 -11.44 -3.64 2.68
C VAL A 170 -9.93 -3.78 2.83
N PRO A 171 -9.17 -3.94 1.72
CA PRO A 171 -7.71 -3.97 1.75
C PRO A 171 -7.11 -2.65 2.22
N GLY A 172 -5.84 -2.70 2.63
CA GLY A 172 -5.10 -1.54 3.10
C GLY A 172 -4.64 -0.61 1.98
N LEU A 173 -5.56 -0.16 1.11
CA LEU A 173 -5.32 0.79 0.03
C LEU A 173 -6.52 1.74 -0.09
N TYR A 174 -6.28 3.02 0.06
CA TYR A 174 -7.29 4.04 0.22
C TYR A 174 -6.94 5.28 -0.59
N PHE A 175 -7.95 5.93 -1.21
CA PHE A 175 -7.80 7.19 -1.92
C PHE A 175 -8.80 8.20 -1.37
N TYR A 176 -8.33 9.39 -1.06
CA TYR A 176 -9.15 10.42 -0.42
C TYR A 176 -8.94 11.79 -1.05
N ASP A 177 -9.97 12.60 -1.02
CA ASP A 177 -9.82 14.04 -1.25
C ASP A 177 -9.15 14.73 -0.05
N ASN A 178 -8.78 15.98 -0.22
CA ASN A 178 -8.05 16.76 0.78
C ASN A 178 -8.77 16.88 2.12
N SER A 179 -10.11 16.76 2.15
CA SER A 179 -10.89 16.84 3.40
C SER A 179 -10.55 15.72 4.40
N VAL A 180 -9.77 14.71 3.99
CA VAL A 180 -9.35 13.59 4.84
C VAL A 180 -8.62 14.03 6.09
N VAL A 181 -7.80 15.08 6.01
CA VAL A 181 -7.02 15.60 7.15
C VAL A 181 -7.97 16.09 8.26
N GLU A 182 -8.94 16.93 7.91
CA GLU A 182 -9.89 17.45 8.89
C GLU A 182 -10.83 16.35 9.42
N LYS A 183 -11.23 15.40 8.58
CA LYS A 183 -12.00 14.23 9.02
C LYS A 183 -11.20 13.38 10.00
N ALA A 184 -9.91 13.12 9.72
CA ALA A 184 -9.04 12.37 10.63
C ALA A 184 -8.87 13.05 11.98
N LYS A 185 -8.69 14.38 12.01
CA LYS A 185 -8.64 15.18 13.25
C LYS A 185 -9.94 15.13 14.05
N ALA A 186 -11.08 14.98 13.39
CA ALA A 186 -12.40 14.93 14.05
C ALA A 186 -12.73 13.54 14.62
N LEU A 187 -11.97 12.49 14.28
CA LEU A 187 -12.20 11.15 14.81
C LEU A 187 -11.94 11.09 16.33
N LYS A 188 -12.69 10.20 16.97
CA LYS A 188 -12.46 9.82 18.36
C LYS A 188 -11.80 8.44 18.40
N PRO A 189 -10.84 8.23 19.32
CA PRO A 189 -10.25 6.91 19.49
C PRO A 189 -11.32 5.85 19.78
N SER A 190 -11.18 4.69 19.16
CA SER A 190 -12.01 3.52 19.42
C SER A 190 -11.78 2.96 20.84
N PRO A 191 -12.55 1.96 21.29
CA PRO A 191 -12.27 1.26 22.55
C PRO A 191 -10.85 0.63 22.62
N ARG A 192 -10.18 0.47 21.46
CA ARG A 192 -8.77 0.03 21.37
C ARG A 192 -7.76 1.17 21.54
N GLY A 193 -8.23 2.42 21.66
CA GLY A 193 -7.38 3.62 21.70
C GLY A 193 -6.87 4.06 20.32
N GLU A 194 -7.39 3.52 19.23
CA GLU A 194 -6.93 3.78 17.85
C GLU A 194 -7.88 4.68 17.08
N LEU A 195 -7.34 5.57 16.24
CA LEU A 195 -8.08 6.30 15.20
C LEU A 195 -8.28 5.35 14.02
N GLU A 196 -9.48 4.77 13.97
CA GLU A 196 -9.79 3.69 13.02
C GLU A 196 -9.99 4.22 11.60
N ILE A 197 -9.34 3.58 10.63
CA ILE A 197 -9.57 3.89 9.21
C ILE A 197 -11.00 3.57 8.77
N THR A 198 -11.62 2.57 9.38
CA THR A 198 -13.02 2.22 9.12
C THR A 198 -13.96 3.34 9.53
N ASP A 199 -13.68 4.05 10.63
CA ASP A 199 -14.53 5.20 11.06
C ASP A 199 -14.30 6.40 10.16
N LEU A 200 -13.08 6.61 9.65
CA LEU A 200 -12.83 7.60 8.62
C LEU A 200 -13.63 7.32 7.34
N ASN A 201 -13.63 6.07 6.88
CA ASN A 201 -14.41 5.65 5.71
C ASN A 201 -15.91 5.77 5.94
N LYS A 202 -16.41 5.54 7.17
CA LYS A 202 -17.83 5.80 7.53
C LYS A 202 -18.19 7.27 7.39
N ALA A 203 -17.32 8.20 7.77
CA ALA A 203 -17.59 9.62 7.58
C ALA A 203 -17.87 9.97 6.11
N TYR A 204 -17.10 9.40 5.18
CA TYR A 204 -17.37 9.56 3.74
C TYR A 204 -18.62 8.80 3.27
N MET A 205 -18.91 7.65 3.85
CA MET A 205 -20.14 6.89 3.55
C MET A 205 -21.39 7.67 3.98
N ASP A 206 -21.37 8.25 5.16
CA ASP A 206 -22.50 9.04 5.72
C ASP A 206 -22.75 10.32 4.91
N GLU A 207 -21.70 10.92 4.34
CA GLU A 207 -21.79 12.02 3.39
C GLU A 207 -22.24 11.58 1.98
N GLY A 208 -22.33 10.27 1.71
CA GLY A 208 -22.66 9.73 0.39
C GLY A 208 -21.55 9.91 -0.66
N THR A 209 -20.30 10.12 -0.22
CA THR A 209 -19.15 10.39 -1.09
C THR A 209 -18.11 9.26 -1.11
N LEU A 210 -18.38 8.13 -0.42
CA LEU A 210 -17.56 6.93 -0.49
C LEU A 210 -17.89 6.10 -1.73
N LYS A 211 -16.88 5.75 -2.50
CA LYS A 211 -16.94 4.76 -3.58
C LYS A 211 -16.20 3.49 -3.17
N VAL A 212 -16.69 2.35 -3.62
CA VAL A 212 -16.02 1.06 -3.44
C VAL A 212 -15.84 0.41 -4.80
N ASP A 213 -14.59 0.13 -5.16
CA ASP A 213 -14.25 -0.63 -6.34
C ASP A 213 -13.99 -2.10 -5.97
N LEU A 214 -14.67 -3.04 -6.64
CA LEU A 214 -14.56 -4.46 -6.34
C LEU A 214 -13.45 -5.10 -7.15
N LEU A 215 -12.41 -5.55 -6.46
CA LEU A 215 -11.33 -6.32 -7.05
C LEU A 215 -11.85 -7.70 -7.43
N GLY A 216 -11.90 -7.97 -8.74
CA GLY A 216 -12.49 -9.16 -9.31
C GLY A 216 -11.56 -10.39 -9.30
N ARG A 217 -12.00 -11.44 -10.02
CA ARG A 217 -11.20 -12.65 -10.23
C ARG A 217 -9.91 -12.31 -10.99
N GLY A 218 -8.82 -12.98 -10.64
CA GLY A 218 -7.49 -12.71 -11.22
C GLY A 218 -6.69 -11.68 -10.44
N MET A 219 -7.31 -11.00 -9.46
CA MET A 219 -6.60 -10.18 -8.48
C MET A 219 -6.17 -11.02 -7.28
N ALA A 220 -4.96 -10.81 -6.83
CA ALA A 220 -4.44 -11.30 -5.56
C ALA A 220 -4.22 -10.13 -4.62
N TRP A 221 -4.75 -10.23 -3.41
CA TRP A 221 -4.41 -9.40 -2.27
C TRP A 221 -3.89 -10.31 -1.16
N LEU A 222 -2.66 -10.04 -0.72
CA LEU A 222 -1.95 -10.85 0.26
C LEU A 222 -1.64 -9.97 1.47
N ASP A 223 -2.27 -10.28 2.60
CA ASP A 223 -1.91 -9.74 3.90
C ASP A 223 -0.79 -10.59 4.51
N THR A 224 0.31 -9.96 4.89
CA THR A 224 1.50 -10.63 5.41
C THR A 224 1.58 -10.62 6.95
N GLY A 225 0.42 -10.64 7.63
CA GLY A 225 0.29 -10.50 9.09
C GLY A 225 0.81 -11.65 9.94
N THR A 226 1.11 -12.81 9.35
CA THR A 226 1.59 -14.01 10.04
C THR A 226 2.75 -14.66 9.28
N HIS A 227 3.52 -15.54 9.94
CA HIS A 227 4.59 -16.31 9.27
C HIS A 227 4.06 -17.14 8.10
N VAL A 228 2.87 -17.75 8.27
CA VAL A 228 2.23 -18.56 7.22
C VAL A 228 1.82 -17.68 6.04
N SER A 229 1.22 -16.50 6.29
CA SER A 229 0.81 -15.61 5.19
C SER A 229 2.01 -14.99 4.47
N MET A 230 3.11 -14.71 5.18
CA MET A 230 4.38 -14.27 4.56
C MET A 230 4.96 -15.34 3.64
N LEU A 231 5.01 -16.60 4.10
CA LEU A 231 5.48 -17.72 3.28
C LEU A 231 4.61 -17.91 2.03
N LYS A 232 3.28 -17.84 2.20
CA LYS A 232 2.34 -17.90 1.06
C LYS A 232 2.55 -16.76 0.07
N ALA A 233 2.81 -15.54 0.56
CA ALA A 233 3.12 -14.40 -0.29
C ALA A 233 4.42 -14.61 -1.08
N SER A 234 5.49 -15.09 -0.42
CA SER A 234 6.76 -15.40 -1.08
C SER A 234 6.61 -16.48 -2.15
N ASN A 235 5.90 -17.57 -1.85
CA ASN A 235 5.64 -18.65 -2.82
C ASN A 235 4.79 -18.17 -4.00
N PHE A 236 3.80 -17.28 -3.75
CA PHE A 236 2.99 -16.69 -4.81
C PHE A 236 3.84 -15.83 -5.75
N VAL A 237 4.66 -14.94 -5.19
CA VAL A 237 5.54 -14.06 -5.97
C VAL A 237 6.52 -14.90 -6.79
N GLU A 238 7.16 -15.88 -6.17
CA GLU A 238 8.09 -16.81 -6.86
C GLU A 238 7.40 -17.50 -8.03
N ALA A 239 6.24 -18.14 -7.80
CA ALA A 239 5.52 -18.86 -8.84
C ALA A 239 5.08 -17.97 -10.02
N VAL A 240 4.65 -16.74 -9.74
CA VAL A 240 4.26 -15.81 -10.80
C VAL A 240 5.48 -15.35 -11.58
N GLN A 241 6.54 -14.88 -10.92
CA GLN A 241 7.74 -14.37 -11.56
C GLN A 241 8.40 -15.43 -12.43
N THR A 242 8.55 -16.65 -11.93
CA THR A 242 9.17 -17.75 -12.69
C THR A 242 8.32 -18.23 -13.86
N THR A 243 6.98 -18.16 -13.75
CA THR A 243 6.09 -18.59 -14.82
C THR A 243 5.96 -17.52 -15.93
N GLN A 244 5.93 -16.24 -15.55
CA GLN A 244 5.71 -15.14 -16.51
C GLN A 244 7.02 -14.54 -17.04
N GLY A 245 8.15 -14.79 -16.41
CA GLY A 245 9.43 -14.19 -16.76
C GLY A 245 9.51 -12.69 -16.44
N THR A 246 8.61 -12.17 -15.58
CA THR A 246 8.55 -10.75 -15.20
C THR A 246 8.68 -10.58 -13.69
N PHE A 247 9.25 -9.48 -13.23
CA PHE A 247 9.41 -9.21 -11.80
C PHE A 247 8.22 -8.40 -11.25
N ILE A 248 7.59 -8.89 -10.20
CA ILE A 248 6.56 -8.15 -9.47
C ILE A 248 7.25 -7.05 -8.65
N ALA A 249 6.66 -5.83 -8.64
CA ALA A 249 7.17 -4.70 -7.90
C ALA A 249 8.64 -4.34 -8.21
N CYS A 250 9.04 -4.46 -9.48
CA CYS A 250 10.31 -3.92 -9.97
C CYS A 250 10.17 -2.41 -10.13
N LEU A 251 10.69 -1.64 -9.18
CA LEU A 251 10.49 -0.19 -9.12
C LEU A 251 11.18 0.51 -10.30
N GLU A 252 12.35 0.04 -10.69
CA GLU A 252 13.13 0.55 -11.83
C GLU A 252 12.37 0.37 -13.15
N GLU A 253 11.77 -0.80 -13.36
CA GLU A 253 10.93 -1.07 -14.54
C GLU A 253 9.72 -0.14 -14.57
N ILE A 254 9.00 -0.02 -13.44
CA ILE A 254 7.82 0.86 -13.36
C ILE A 254 8.23 2.30 -13.66
N ALA A 255 9.30 2.80 -13.05
CA ALA A 255 9.81 4.14 -13.28
C ALA A 255 10.21 4.38 -14.74
N TYR A 256 10.86 3.40 -15.37
CA TYR A 256 11.24 3.44 -16.79
C TYR A 256 10.01 3.45 -17.70
N ARG A 257 9.06 2.53 -17.51
CA ARG A 257 7.83 2.46 -18.31
C ARG A 257 6.92 3.67 -18.12
N GLN A 258 6.97 4.33 -16.98
CA GLN A 258 6.29 5.62 -16.73
C GLN A 258 7.06 6.83 -17.32
N GLY A 259 8.27 6.63 -17.85
CA GLY A 259 9.11 7.70 -18.38
C GLY A 259 9.72 8.61 -17.31
N TRP A 260 9.82 8.15 -16.07
CA TRP A 260 10.38 8.93 -14.95
C TRP A 260 11.91 8.85 -14.89
N ILE A 261 12.47 7.76 -15.37
CA ILE A 261 13.92 7.56 -15.52
C ILE A 261 14.26 7.11 -16.94
N SER A 262 15.49 7.42 -17.38
CA SER A 262 15.95 7.05 -18.72
C SER A 262 16.49 5.62 -18.78
N LYS A 263 16.68 5.11 -20.01
CA LYS A 263 17.35 3.82 -20.29
C LYS A 263 18.75 3.78 -19.69
N GLU A 264 19.49 4.88 -19.77
CA GLU A 264 20.83 5.01 -19.19
C GLU A 264 20.80 4.89 -17.66
N LYS A 265 19.77 5.50 -17.03
CA LYS A 265 19.59 5.40 -15.58
C LYS A 265 19.27 3.98 -15.14
N VAL A 266 18.41 3.24 -15.87
CA VAL A 266 18.17 1.81 -15.59
C VAL A 266 19.47 1.02 -15.69
N ARG A 267 20.29 1.27 -16.73
CA ARG A 267 21.58 0.58 -16.89
C ARG A 267 22.54 0.89 -15.73
N GLU A 268 22.58 2.15 -15.27
CA GLU A 268 23.36 2.55 -14.08
C GLU A 268 22.92 1.77 -12.83
N LEU A 269 21.60 1.71 -12.57
CA LEU A 269 21.02 1.00 -11.42
C LEU A 269 21.24 -0.53 -11.48
N ALA A 270 21.26 -1.10 -12.68
CA ALA A 270 21.51 -2.52 -12.88
C ALA A 270 22.96 -2.92 -12.57
N GLN A 271 23.96 -2.05 -12.79
CA GLN A 271 25.39 -2.38 -12.68
C GLN A 271 25.78 -3.08 -11.37
N PRO A 272 25.42 -2.58 -10.17
CA PRO A 272 25.75 -3.25 -8.92
C PRO A 272 25.02 -4.58 -8.73
N LEU A 273 23.94 -4.82 -9.50
CA LEU A 273 23.04 -5.95 -9.38
C LEU A 273 23.31 -7.07 -10.43
N MET A 274 24.28 -6.91 -11.31
CA MET A 274 24.52 -7.82 -12.45
C MET A 274 24.85 -9.28 -12.06
N LYS A 275 25.17 -9.55 -10.80
CA LYS A 275 25.34 -10.90 -10.27
C LYS A 275 24.03 -11.60 -9.91
N THR A 276 22.91 -10.88 -9.95
CA THR A 276 21.56 -11.36 -9.60
C THR A 276 20.69 -11.45 -10.85
N GLU A 277 19.65 -12.29 -10.79
CA GLU A 277 18.63 -12.33 -11.85
C GLU A 277 17.87 -11.00 -11.99
N TYR A 278 17.69 -10.28 -10.87
CA TYR A 278 17.07 -8.95 -10.87
C TYR A 278 17.85 -7.95 -11.74
N GLY A 279 19.18 -7.90 -11.56
CA GLY A 279 20.03 -6.99 -12.36
C GLY A 279 20.07 -7.36 -13.84
N LYS A 280 20.06 -8.64 -14.18
CA LYS A 280 19.97 -9.10 -15.58
C LYS A 280 18.63 -8.70 -16.20
N TYR A 281 17.53 -8.93 -15.48
CA TYR A 281 16.20 -8.52 -15.91
C TYR A 281 16.10 -7.00 -16.22
N LEU A 282 16.74 -6.15 -15.40
CA LEU A 282 16.81 -4.71 -15.67
C LEU A 282 17.50 -4.38 -17.01
N ILE A 283 18.46 -5.16 -17.43
CA ILE A 283 19.08 -4.98 -18.75
C ILE A 283 18.14 -5.48 -19.84
N ASP A 284 17.50 -6.64 -19.66
CA ASP A 284 16.59 -7.20 -20.65
C ASP A 284 15.44 -6.26 -20.98
N ILE A 285 14.78 -5.65 -19.97
CA ILE A 285 13.64 -4.72 -20.18
C ILE A 285 14.00 -3.44 -20.93
N ILE A 286 15.27 -3.06 -21.02
CA ILE A 286 15.71 -1.89 -21.78
C ILE A 286 16.28 -2.25 -23.15
N GLU A 287 16.46 -3.53 -23.46
CA GLU A 287 16.94 -4.01 -24.76
C GLU A 287 15.80 -4.50 -25.65
N GLU A 288 14.61 -4.78 -25.07
CA GLU A 288 13.35 -4.99 -25.80
C GLU A 288 12.87 -3.69 -26.48
#